data_61e88719e787c79823af1fec2cc05906
#
_entry.id   61e88719e787c79823af1fec2cc05906
#
_cell.length_a   1.000
_cell.length_b   1.000
_cell.length_c   1.000
_cell.angle_alpha   90.00
_cell.angle_beta   90.00
_cell.angle_gamma   90.00
#
_symmetry.space_group_name_H-M   'P 1'
#
loop_
_entity.id
_entity.type
_entity.pdbx_description
1 polymer ?
#
loop_
_entity_poly.entity_id
_entity_poly.type
_entity_poly.pdbx_seq_one_letter_code
_entity_poly.pdbx_strand_id
1 'polypeptide(L)'
;MKKSIITFLFAITALIADAQNIQLHYDLGHKLYPTEEESRPKMTVTLEHFNIDKFGSWFYFVDLDFSRKYSEAFYAEIAREINLSKSLPIALHVEYNGGTSKSMSYQQAGLIGAAWNGHTADFSKTWSVQLMYKRFFKSYDNTSAYHSAQLTGVWGMDFFDKALRFAGFVDFWRGEKANGHGQLVVLTEPQLWYNLNTLKGLEDFNLSIGTEIEISNNFVYNTENDKSFFVNPTLALKWSF
;
A
#
# COMPACT_ATOMS: atom_id res chain seq x y z
N MET A 1 -24.15 15.96 12.58
CA MET A 1 -23.24 15.00 13.22
C MET A 1 -23.72 13.55 13.21
N LYS A 2 -24.90 13.19 13.73
CA LYS A 2 -25.36 11.77 13.74
C LYS A 2 -25.46 11.13 12.34
N LYS A 3 -25.93 11.85 11.32
CA LYS A 3 -26.03 11.32 9.94
C LYS A 3 -24.65 11.05 9.31
N SER A 4 -23.66 11.90 9.57
CA SER A 4 -22.27 11.72 9.05
C SER A 4 -21.59 10.52 9.68
N ILE A 5 -21.82 10.24 10.98
CA ILE A 5 -21.27 9.08 11.67
C ILE A 5 -21.88 7.78 11.12
N ILE A 6 -23.19 7.77 10.86
CA ILE A 6 -23.89 6.60 10.29
C ILE A 6 -23.38 6.33 8.86
N THR A 7 -23.21 7.38 8.04
CA THR A 7 -22.69 7.24 6.68
C THR A 7 -21.23 6.72 6.69
N PHE A 8 -20.40 7.22 7.61
CA PHE A 8 -19.02 6.77 7.76
C PHE A 8 -18.94 5.30 8.23
N LEU A 9 -19.76 4.91 9.22
CA LEU A 9 -19.88 3.52 9.66
C LEU A 9 -20.37 2.59 8.52
N PHE A 10 -21.34 3.01 7.72
CA PHE A 10 -21.82 2.25 6.57
C PHE A 10 -20.74 2.10 5.47
N ALA A 11 -19.95 3.14 5.22
CA ALA A 11 -18.83 3.07 4.28
C ALA A 11 -17.75 2.10 4.75
N ILE A 12 -17.38 2.11 6.04
CA ILE A 12 -16.41 1.16 6.60
C ILE A 12 -16.93 -0.28 6.54
N THR A 13 -18.20 -0.52 6.91
CA THR A 13 -18.78 -1.87 6.84
C THR A 13 -18.86 -2.38 5.40
N ALA A 14 -19.14 -1.52 4.42
CA ALA A 14 -19.14 -1.89 3.00
C ALA A 14 -17.72 -2.26 2.51
N LEU A 15 -16.70 -1.49 2.89
CA LEU A 15 -15.30 -1.80 2.55
C LEU A 15 -14.83 -3.12 3.18
N ILE A 16 -15.19 -3.40 4.43
CA ILE A 16 -14.85 -4.67 5.09
C ILE A 16 -15.54 -5.86 4.40
N ALA A 17 -16.80 -5.68 3.97
CA ALA A 17 -17.56 -6.74 3.29
C ALA A 17 -17.02 -7.05 1.88
N ASP A 18 -16.33 -6.09 1.23
CA ASP A 18 -15.74 -6.24 -0.09
C ASP A 18 -14.23 -6.51 -0.04
N ALA A 19 -13.58 -6.30 1.11
CA ALA A 19 -12.15 -6.56 1.27
C ALA A 19 -11.85 -8.05 1.09
N GLN A 20 -10.78 -8.36 0.39
CA GLN A 20 -10.29 -9.72 0.21
C GLN A 20 -9.50 -10.21 1.44
N ASN A 21 -8.86 -9.29 2.14
CA ASN A 21 -8.21 -9.56 3.40
C ASN A 21 -8.20 -8.33 4.31
N ILE A 22 -8.03 -8.61 5.61
CA ILE A 22 -7.73 -7.63 6.65
C ILE A 22 -6.39 -7.98 7.27
N GLN A 23 -5.53 -6.98 7.45
CA GLN A 23 -4.22 -7.15 8.05
C GLN A 23 -4.10 -6.29 9.31
N LEU A 24 -3.35 -6.78 10.28
CA LEU A 24 -2.98 -6.04 11.49
C LEU A 24 -1.46 -6.06 11.60
N HIS A 25 -0.84 -4.91 11.51
CA HIS A 25 0.60 -4.71 11.61
C HIS A 25 0.96 -4.05 12.93
N TYR A 26 1.98 -4.59 13.61
CA TYR A 26 2.65 -3.92 14.71
C TYR A 26 4.02 -3.43 14.24
N ASP A 27 4.17 -2.12 14.13
CA ASP A 27 5.37 -1.46 13.63
C ASP A 27 6.50 -1.51 14.66
N LEU A 28 7.70 -1.85 14.20
CA LEU A 28 8.92 -1.90 14.99
C LEU A 28 9.88 -0.73 14.69
N GLY A 29 9.58 0.11 13.68
CA GLY A 29 10.40 1.23 13.26
C GLY A 29 10.65 2.22 14.39
N HIS A 30 9.61 2.55 15.16
CA HIS A 30 9.74 3.43 16.33
C HIS A 30 10.73 2.91 17.41
N LYS A 31 11.08 1.61 17.40
CA LYS A 31 12.11 1.05 18.28
C LYS A 31 13.50 1.12 17.66
N LEU A 32 13.57 1.02 16.34
CA LEU A 32 14.82 1.09 15.59
C LEU A 32 15.30 2.54 15.44
N TYR A 33 14.36 3.47 15.35
CA TYR A 33 14.59 4.91 15.15
C TYR A 33 13.83 5.73 16.19
N PRO A 34 14.19 5.63 17.48
CA PRO A 34 13.40 6.21 18.57
C PRO A 34 13.33 7.74 18.56
N THR A 35 14.29 8.40 17.91
CA THR A 35 14.33 9.86 17.77
C THR A 35 13.64 10.32 16.50
N GLU A 36 13.96 9.68 15.36
CA GLU A 36 13.49 10.10 14.04
C GLU A 36 12.03 9.70 13.80
N GLU A 37 11.59 8.61 14.40
CA GLU A 37 10.25 8.04 14.20
C GLU A 37 9.44 7.89 15.50
N GLU A 38 9.70 8.75 16.50
CA GLU A 38 8.97 8.74 17.76
C GLU A 38 7.45 8.87 17.56
N SER A 39 7.03 9.69 16.60
CA SER A 39 5.63 9.93 16.29
C SER A 39 5.00 8.90 15.35
N ARG A 40 5.78 7.93 14.84
CA ARG A 40 5.27 6.89 13.93
C ARG A 40 4.19 6.06 14.62
N PRO A 41 3.05 5.80 13.97
CA PRO A 41 1.99 4.94 14.48
C PRO A 41 2.54 3.54 14.80
N LYS A 42 2.01 2.93 15.86
CA LYS A 42 2.49 1.61 16.31
C LYS A 42 1.70 0.46 15.73
N MET A 43 0.52 0.73 15.26
CA MET A 43 -0.39 -0.27 14.71
C MET A 43 -1.05 0.28 13.46
N THR A 44 -1.09 -0.54 12.42
CA THR A 44 -1.85 -0.27 11.19
C THR A 44 -2.81 -1.41 10.95
N VAL A 45 -4.05 -1.08 10.63
CA VAL A 45 -5.04 -2.01 10.09
C VAL A 45 -5.18 -1.72 8.61
N THR A 46 -4.85 -2.71 7.77
CA THR A 46 -5.00 -2.64 6.32
C THR A 46 -6.20 -3.45 5.87
N LEU A 47 -7.04 -2.85 5.05
CA LEU A 47 -8.07 -3.53 4.26
C LEU A 47 -7.61 -3.56 2.82
N GLU A 48 -7.53 -4.74 2.20
CA GLU A 48 -7.03 -4.89 0.85
C GLU A 48 -8.01 -5.69 -0.01
N HIS A 49 -8.16 -5.26 -1.25
CA HIS A 49 -8.97 -5.94 -2.25
C HIS A 49 -8.24 -5.98 -3.60
N PHE A 50 -8.24 -7.16 -4.21
CA PHE A 50 -7.83 -7.36 -5.59
C PHE A 50 -8.85 -8.23 -6.31
N ASN A 51 -9.35 -7.76 -7.45
CA ASN A 51 -10.31 -8.51 -8.25
C ASN A 51 -10.00 -8.39 -9.74
N ILE A 52 -10.18 -9.47 -10.47
CA ILE A 52 -10.03 -9.53 -11.93
C ILE A 52 -11.41 -9.67 -12.55
N ASP A 53 -11.71 -8.84 -13.54
CA ASP A 53 -12.93 -8.91 -14.35
C ASP A 53 -12.61 -9.08 -15.85
N LYS A 54 -13.64 -9.10 -16.69
CA LYS A 54 -13.49 -9.28 -18.14
C LYS A 54 -12.74 -8.14 -18.85
N PHE A 55 -12.51 -7.01 -18.18
CA PHE A 55 -11.85 -5.84 -18.76
C PHE A 55 -10.43 -5.65 -18.21
N GLY A 56 -10.10 -6.24 -17.07
CA GLY A 56 -8.80 -6.06 -16.39
C GLY A 56 -8.88 -6.36 -14.91
N SER A 57 -8.29 -5.49 -14.07
CA SER A 57 -8.25 -5.69 -12.62
C SER A 57 -8.59 -4.43 -11.84
N TRP A 58 -9.14 -4.61 -10.66
CA TRP A 58 -9.29 -3.61 -9.62
C TRP A 58 -8.35 -3.93 -8.46
N PHE A 59 -7.73 -2.91 -7.93
CA PHE A 59 -6.99 -2.98 -6.69
C PHE A 59 -7.32 -1.78 -5.82
N TYR A 60 -7.52 -1.99 -4.54
CA TYR A 60 -7.49 -0.92 -3.57
C TYR A 60 -7.02 -1.43 -2.22
N PHE A 61 -6.45 -0.55 -1.45
CA PHE A 61 -6.23 -0.76 -0.04
C PHE A 61 -6.52 0.50 0.77
N VAL A 62 -6.74 0.29 2.05
CA VAL A 62 -6.99 1.34 3.02
C VAL A 62 -6.21 1.02 4.28
N ASP A 63 -5.35 1.94 4.68
CA ASP A 63 -4.63 1.87 5.94
C ASP A 63 -5.26 2.79 6.97
N LEU A 64 -5.42 2.25 8.16
CA LEU A 64 -5.86 2.96 9.35
C LEU A 64 -4.77 2.83 10.40
N ASP A 65 -4.11 3.94 10.70
CA ASP A 65 -3.05 3.99 11.69
C ASP A 65 -3.60 4.33 13.07
N PHE A 66 -3.10 3.63 14.07
CA PHE A 66 -3.53 3.77 15.45
C PHE A 66 -2.38 4.04 16.41
N SER A 67 -2.59 5.00 17.31
CA SER A 67 -1.89 5.05 18.58
C SER A 67 -2.59 4.16 19.62
N ARG A 68 -2.09 4.18 20.85
CA ARG A 68 -2.74 3.45 21.94
C ARG A 68 -4.17 3.91 22.27
N LYS A 69 -4.61 5.08 21.80
CA LYS A 69 -5.84 5.71 22.24
C LYS A 69 -6.83 6.06 21.14
N TYR A 70 -6.36 6.33 19.92
CA TYR A 70 -7.21 6.81 18.80
C TYR A 70 -6.56 6.55 17.45
N SER A 71 -7.36 6.64 16.39
CA SER A 71 -6.87 6.66 15.01
C SER A 71 -6.05 7.93 14.77
N GLU A 72 -4.86 7.78 14.20
CA GLU A 72 -3.93 8.87 13.94
C GLU A 72 -3.88 9.27 12.48
N ALA A 73 -4.03 8.31 11.57
CA ALA A 73 -3.97 8.56 10.15
C ALA A 73 -4.85 7.59 9.36
N PHE A 74 -5.13 7.98 8.14
CA PHE A 74 -5.83 7.23 7.13
C PHE A 74 -5.10 7.44 5.81
N TYR A 75 -4.81 6.37 5.08
CA TYR A 75 -4.30 6.41 3.72
C TYR A 75 -5.06 5.40 2.84
N ALA A 76 -5.27 5.73 1.59
CA ALA A 76 -5.93 4.83 0.65
C ALA A 76 -5.38 5.01 -0.77
N GLU A 77 -5.36 3.89 -1.47
CA GLU A 77 -5.15 3.85 -2.91
C GLU A 77 -6.26 3.07 -3.58
N ILE A 78 -6.61 3.49 -4.78
CA ILE A 78 -7.51 2.77 -5.67
C ILE A 78 -6.96 2.79 -7.09
N ALA A 79 -6.81 1.63 -7.68
CA ALA A 79 -6.30 1.47 -9.03
C ALA A 79 -7.22 0.64 -9.90
N ARG A 80 -7.24 0.98 -11.18
CA ARG A 80 -7.93 0.24 -12.24
C ARG A 80 -6.97 -0.04 -13.37
N GLU A 81 -6.83 -1.30 -13.75
CA GLU A 81 -6.21 -1.68 -14.99
C GLU A 81 -7.26 -2.10 -16.02
N ILE A 82 -7.06 -1.66 -17.27
CA ILE A 82 -7.91 -1.99 -18.41
C ILE A 82 -7.03 -2.63 -19.47
N ASN A 83 -7.28 -3.91 -19.76
CA ASN A 83 -6.53 -4.65 -20.77
C ASN A 83 -6.70 -4.02 -22.15
N LEU A 84 -5.60 -3.60 -22.76
CA LEU A 84 -5.61 -2.97 -24.09
C LEU A 84 -5.70 -4.00 -25.23
N SER A 85 -5.34 -5.24 -24.96
CA SER A 85 -5.33 -6.33 -25.92
C SER A 85 -5.56 -7.67 -25.24
N LYS A 86 -6.14 -8.62 -25.97
CA LYS A 86 -6.24 -10.02 -25.50
C LYS A 86 -4.95 -10.82 -25.72
N SER A 87 -4.08 -10.35 -26.60
CA SER A 87 -2.85 -11.04 -26.99
C SER A 87 -1.58 -10.44 -26.38
N LEU A 88 -1.67 -9.21 -25.87
CA LEU A 88 -0.53 -8.54 -25.24
C LEU A 88 -0.80 -8.32 -23.75
N PRO A 89 0.17 -8.59 -22.90
CA PRO A 89 0.03 -8.44 -21.44
C PRO A 89 0.19 -6.96 -21.02
N ILE A 90 -0.49 -6.06 -21.74
CA ILE A 90 -0.41 -4.61 -21.52
C ILE A 90 -1.79 -4.08 -21.17
N ALA A 91 -1.85 -3.31 -20.08
CA ALA A 91 -3.05 -2.63 -19.62
C ALA A 91 -2.82 -1.11 -19.51
N LEU A 92 -3.89 -0.35 -19.67
CA LEU A 92 -3.94 1.03 -19.19
C LEU A 92 -4.11 0.97 -17.67
N HIS A 93 -3.24 1.66 -16.94
CA HIS A 93 -3.32 1.80 -15.49
C HIS A 93 -3.79 3.20 -15.13
N VAL A 94 -4.77 3.30 -14.25
CA VAL A 94 -5.26 4.55 -13.66
C VAL A 94 -5.35 4.36 -12.16
N GLU A 95 -4.79 5.30 -11.38
CA GLU A 95 -4.73 5.22 -9.94
C GLU A 95 -4.99 6.58 -9.30
N TYR A 96 -5.57 6.55 -8.12
CA TYR A 96 -5.68 7.69 -7.21
C TYR A 96 -5.23 7.25 -5.82
N ASN A 97 -4.43 8.11 -5.19
CA ASN A 97 -4.00 7.88 -3.82
C ASN A 97 -4.08 9.17 -2.98
N GLY A 98 -4.22 8.98 -1.68
CA GLY A 98 -4.29 10.09 -0.73
C GLY A 98 -4.72 9.66 0.65
N GLY A 99 -4.63 10.59 1.57
CA GLY A 99 -4.95 10.34 2.97
C GLY A 99 -4.86 11.57 3.83
N THR A 100 -4.96 11.36 5.12
CA THR A 100 -4.85 12.42 6.13
C THR A 100 -4.32 11.84 7.43
N SER A 101 -3.61 12.66 8.19
CA SER A 101 -3.24 12.38 9.57
C SER A 101 -3.88 13.39 10.50
N LYS A 102 -3.71 13.21 11.80
CA LYS A 102 -4.16 14.15 12.82
C LYS A 102 -3.55 15.56 12.69
N SER A 103 -2.43 15.68 12.00
CA SER A 103 -1.67 16.92 11.89
C SER A 103 -1.70 17.55 10.49
N MET A 104 -1.90 16.75 9.43
CA MET A 104 -1.84 17.23 8.04
C MET A 104 -2.62 16.31 7.10
N SER A 105 -3.03 16.84 5.96
CA SER A 105 -3.47 16.02 4.83
C SER A 105 -2.27 15.59 3.99
N TYR A 106 -2.21 14.32 3.63
CA TYR A 106 -1.22 13.85 2.66
C TYR A 106 -1.52 14.44 1.29
N GLN A 107 -0.47 14.77 0.55
CA GLN A 107 -0.65 15.31 -0.78
C GLN A 107 -1.21 14.23 -1.72
N GLN A 108 -2.43 14.43 -2.16
CA GLN A 108 -3.14 13.50 -3.04
C GLN A 108 -2.49 13.48 -4.42
N ALA A 109 -2.55 12.33 -5.09
CA ALA A 109 -2.05 12.18 -6.44
C ALA A 109 -3.00 11.34 -7.31
N GLY A 110 -2.99 11.66 -8.59
CA GLY A 110 -3.58 10.83 -9.64
C GLY A 110 -2.49 10.34 -10.57
N LEU A 111 -2.56 9.07 -10.95
CA LEU A 111 -1.61 8.42 -11.84
C LEU A 111 -2.33 7.86 -13.07
N ILE A 112 -1.66 7.91 -14.20
CA ILE A 112 -2.11 7.28 -15.44
C ILE A 112 -0.91 6.81 -16.23
N GLY A 113 -0.97 5.60 -16.77
CA GLY A 113 0.14 5.03 -17.53
C GLY A 113 -0.14 3.65 -18.07
N ALA A 114 0.91 2.89 -18.31
CA ALA A 114 0.84 1.53 -18.81
C ALA A 114 1.39 0.55 -17.78
N ALA A 115 0.73 -0.59 -17.65
CA ALA A 115 1.16 -1.74 -16.90
C ALA A 115 1.49 -2.90 -17.85
N TRP A 116 2.61 -3.57 -17.59
CA TRP A 116 2.98 -4.84 -18.22
C TRP A 116 2.87 -5.94 -17.17
N ASN A 117 1.91 -6.85 -17.35
CA ASN A 117 1.55 -7.87 -16.39
C ASN A 117 2.03 -9.26 -16.85
N GLY A 118 2.48 -10.08 -15.92
CA GLY A 118 2.90 -11.42 -16.21
C GLY A 118 2.63 -12.39 -15.06
N HIS A 119 2.61 -13.67 -15.42
CA HIS A 119 2.43 -14.76 -14.45
C HIS A 119 2.99 -16.07 -14.98
N THR A 120 3.27 -17.01 -14.09
CA THR A 120 3.55 -18.41 -14.44
C THR A 120 2.24 -19.13 -14.83
N ALA A 121 2.35 -20.25 -15.55
CA ALA A 121 1.18 -20.98 -16.04
C ALA A 121 0.23 -21.44 -14.91
N ASP A 122 0.75 -21.69 -13.73
CA ASP A 122 0.04 -22.10 -12.52
C ASP A 122 -0.36 -20.94 -11.61
N PHE A 123 -0.06 -19.68 -12.02
CA PHE A 123 -0.25 -18.46 -11.23
C PHE A 123 0.45 -18.46 -9.87
N SER A 124 1.39 -19.35 -9.63
CA SER A 124 2.18 -19.34 -8.39
C SER A 124 3.10 -18.13 -8.29
N LYS A 125 3.41 -17.50 -9.44
CA LYS A 125 4.17 -16.25 -9.50
C LYS A 125 3.47 -15.27 -10.43
N THR A 126 3.29 -14.06 -9.93
CA THR A 126 2.69 -12.94 -10.67
C THR A 126 3.61 -11.72 -10.55
N TRP A 127 3.64 -10.88 -11.56
CA TRP A 127 4.36 -9.62 -11.54
C TRP A 127 3.70 -8.56 -12.40
N SER A 128 3.94 -7.31 -12.08
CA SER A 128 3.56 -6.15 -12.87
C SER A 128 4.71 -5.14 -12.88
N VAL A 129 4.93 -4.50 -14.01
CA VAL A 129 5.80 -3.33 -14.15
C VAL A 129 4.97 -2.21 -14.73
N GLN A 130 4.92 -1.07 -14.05
CA GLN A 130 4.04 0.04 -14.38
C GLN A 130 4.87 1.31 -14.57
N LEU A 131 4.66 2.00 -15.67
CA LEU A 131 5.25 3.32 -15.94
C LEU A 131 4.13 4.34 -16.06
N MET A 132 4.12 5.30 -15.17
CA MET A 132 3.00 6.21 -14.97
C MET A 132 3.45 7.68 -14.96
N TYR A 133 2.66 8.53 -15.58
CA TYR A 133 2.61 9.94 -15.25
C TYR A 133 1.89 10.11 -13.92
N LYS A 134 2.50 10.86 -12.98
CA LYS A 134 1.95 11.15 -11.66
C LYS A 134 1.70 12.65 -11.51
N ARG A 135 0.50 13.02 -11.13
CA ARG A 135 0.13 14.39 -10.83
C ARG A 135 -0.17 14.53 -9.35
N PHE A 136 0.67 15.23 -8.63
CA PHE A 136 0.35 15.67 -7.28
C PHE A 136 -0.56 16.88 -7.33
N PHE A 137 -1.67 16.84 -6.58
CA PHE A 137 -2.63 17.94 -6.52
C PHE A 137 -2.21 18.95 -5.46
N LYS A 138 -2.75 20.16 -5.55
CA LYS A 138 -2.57 21.16 -4.50
C LYS A 138 -3.19 20.65 -3.20
N SER A 139 -2.44 20.67 -2.11
CA SER A 139 -2.96 20.27 -0.79
C SER A 139 -3.66 21.44 -0.08
N TYR A 140 -4.43 21.10 0.94
CA TYR A 140 -5.09 22.09 1.79
C TYR A 140 -4.08 23.00 2.52
N ASP A 141 -2.92 22.48 2.88
CA ASP A 141 -1.84 23.18 3.60
C ASP A 141 -0.95 24.03 2.68
N ASN A 142 -1.42 24.34 1.45
CA ASN A 142 -0.74 25.14 0.45
C ASN A 142 0.48 24.51 -0.21
N THR A 143 0.71 23.22 -0.10
CA THR A 143 1.68 22.52 -0.93
C THR A 143 1.26 22.63 -2.40
N SER A 144 2.15 23.14 -3.25
CA SER A 144 1.87 23.37 -4.67
C SER A 144 1.67 22.05 -5.41
N ALA A 145 0.79 22.09 -6.40
CA ALA A 145 0.63 20.97 -7.32
C ALA A 145 1.84 20.86 -8.26
N TYR A 146 2.34 19.64 -8.50
CA TYR A 146 3.46 19.41 -9.42
C TYR A 146 3.30 18.13 -10.23
N HIS A 147 4.10 18.00 -11.28
CA HIS A 147 4.13 16.87 -12.19
C HIS A 147 5.30 15.94 -11.85
N SER A 148 5.06 14.64 -11.96
CA SER A 148 6.03 13.60 -11.71
C SER A 148 5.85 12.43 -12.67
N ALA A 149 6.76 11.48 -12.60
CA ALA A 149 6.63 10.15 -13.16
C ALA A 149 6.90 9.14 -12.06
N GLN A 150 6.24 7.98 -12.15
CA GLN A 150 6.44 6.85 -11.25
C GLN A 150 6.69 5.58 -12.04
N LEU A 151 7.68 4.82 -11.59
CA LEU A 151 7.93 3.44 -11.99
C LEU A 151 7.61 2.54 -10.80
N THR A 152 6.70 1.60 -11.01
CA THR A 152 6.29 0.62 -10.01
C THR A 152 6.59 -0.78 -10.47
N GLY A 153 7.15 -1.61 -9.58
CA GLY A 153 7.24 -3.05 -9.73
C GLY A 153 6.41 -3.73 -8.65
N VAL A 154 5.53 -4.65 -9.03
CA VAL A 154 4.71 -5.43 -8.08
C VAL A 154 4.98 -6.90 -8.27
N TRP A 155 5.02 -7.69 -7.21
CA TRP A 155 5.20 -9.14 -7.26
C TRP A 155 4.34 -9.87 -6.24
N GLY A 156 4.00 -11.12 -6.59
CA GLY A 156 3.39 -12.09 -5.69
C GLY A 156 3.89 -13.49 -6.05
N MET A 157 4.45 -14.21 -5.08
CA MET A 157 5.05 -15.53 -5.27
C MET A 157 4.63 -16.47 -4.16
N ASP A 158 4.04 -17.59 -4.53
CA ASP A 158 3.68 -18.66 -3.63
C ASP A 158 4.71 -19.78 -3.69
N PHE A 159 5.10 -20.31 -2.53
CA PHE A 159 6.06 -21.40 -2.35
C PHE A 159 5.47 -22.46 -1.44
N PHE A 160 6.00 -23.71 -1.55
CA PHE A 160 5.66 -24.83 -0.68
C PHE A 160 4.13 -25.07 -0.61
N ASP A 161 3.50 -25.27 -1.78
CA ASP A 161 2.06 -25.46 -1.92
C ASP A 161 1.23 -24.36 -1.23
N LYS A 162 1.66 -23.08 -1.43
CA LYS A 162 1.08 -21.87 -0.86
C LYS A 162 1.26 -21.71 0.66
N ALA A 163 2.07 -22.55 1.31
CA ALA A 163 2.37 -22.36 2.72
C ALA A 163 3.11 -21.05 2.98
N LEU A 164 3.94 -20.61 2.04
CA LEU A 164 4.68 -19.36 2.14
C LEU A 164 4.35 -18.48 0.94
N ARG A 165 3.95 -17.22 1.19
CA ARG A 165 3.75 -16.19 0.18
C ARG A 165 4.73 -15.03 0.38
N PHE A 166 5.50 -14.72 -0.66
CA PHE A 166 6.31 -13.51 -0.75
C PHE A 166 5.65 -12.55 -1.74
N ALA A 167 5.27 -11.37 -1.29
CA ALA A 167 4.59 -10.37 -2.11
C ALA A 167 5.14 -8.98 -1.79
N GLY A 168 4.77 -7.98 -2.58
CA GLY A 168 5.13 -6.61 -2.31
C GLY A 168 5.23 -5.78 -3.58
N PHE A 169 5.73 -4.57 -3.39
CA PHE A 169 5.97 -3.62 -4.47
C PHE A 169 7.26 -2.83 -4.26
N VAL A 170 7.70 -2.16 -5.30
CA VAL A 170 8.73 -1.14 -5.27
C VAL A 170 8.33 0.02 -6.16
N ASP A 171 8.41 1.22 -5.61
CA ASP A 171 8.11 2.47 -6.27
C ASP A 171 9.32 3.39 -6.35
N PHE A 172 9.45 4.02 -7.49
CA PHE A 172 10.41 5.09 -7.75
C PHE A 172 9.67 6.27 -8.35
N TRP A 173 9.73 7.43 -7.69
CA TRP A 173 9.15 8.64 -8.27
C TRP A 173 9.96 9.89 -7.95
N ARG A 174 9.72 10.96 -8.73
CA ARG A 174 10.26 12.26 -8.40
C ARG A 174 9.35 12.96 -7.38
N GLY A 175 9.85 13.14 -6.16
CA GLY A 175 9.25 14.01 -5.14
C GLY A 175 9.80 15.43 -5.21
N GLU A 176 9.23 16.34 -4.42
CA GLU A 176 9.74 17.69 -4.22
C GLU A 176 10.08 17.93 -2.74
N LYS A 177 11.25 18.52 -2.50
CA LYS A 177 11.65 19.01 -1.18
C LYS A 177 10.91 20.32 -0.88
N ALA A 178 10.87 20.74 0.39
CA ALA A 178 10.27 22.01 0.81
C ALA A 178 10.83 23.24 0.08
N ASN A 179 12.07 23.19 -0.41
CA ASN A 179 12.70 24.23 -1.20
C ASN A 179 12.36 24.17 -2.71
N GLY A 180 11.46 23.29 -3.15
CA GLY A 180 11.06 23.11 -4.54
C GLY A 180 12.03 22.29 -5.40
N HIS A 181 13.18 21.84 -4.87
CA HIS A 181 14.08 20.96 -5.62
C HIS A 181 13.56 19.54 -5.68
N GLY A 182 13.62 18.94 -6.87
CA GLY A 182 13.25 17.54 -7.06
C GLY A 182 14.21 16.58 -6.36
N GLN A 183 13.68 15.47 -5.85
CA GLN A 183 14.43 14.37 -5.30
C GLN A 183 13.85 13.04 -5.77
N LEU A 184 14.70 12.03 -5.90
CA LEU A 184 14.21 10.66 -6.10
C LEU A 184 13.68 10.11 -4.78
N VAL A 185 12.43 9.67 -4.78
CA VAL A 185 11.84 8.92 -3.67
C VAL A 185 11.79 7.46 -4.06
N VAL A 186 12.14 6.61 -3.12
CA VAL A 186 12.07 5.15 -3.24
C VAL A 186 11.26 4.62 -2.07
N LEU A 187 10.29 3.78 -2.36
CA LEU A 187 9.49 3.05 -1.37
C LEU A 187 9.35 1.60 -1.83
N THR A 188 9.58 0.65 -0.94
CA THR A 188 9.28 -0.76 -1.19
C THR A 188 8.81 -1.42 0.09
N GLU A 189 7.82 -2.31 -0.06
CA GLU A 189 7.20 -3.02 1.06
C GLU A 189 7.12 -4.52 0.76
N PRO A 190 8.27 -5.25 0.82
CA PRO A 190 8.25 -6.70 0.76
C PRO A 190 7.53 -7.29 1.97
N GLN A 191 6.62 -8.21 1.69
CA GLN A 191 5.81 -8.94 2.65
C GLN A 191 6.16 -10.43 2.60
N LEU A 192 6.22 -11.08 3.74
CA LEU A 192 6.37 -12.52 3.85
C LEU A 192 5.30 -13.08 4.78
N TRP A 193 4.46 -14.00 4.27
CA TRP A 193 3.32 -14.57 4.96
C TRP A 193 3.43 -16.09 5.04
N TYR A 194 3.22 -16.65 6.23
CA TYR A 194 3.03 -18.08 6.44
C TYR A 194 1.55 -18.37 6.64
N ASN A 195 0.96 -19.17 5.74
CA ASN A 195 -0.47 -19.46 5.71
C ASN A 195 -0.79 -20.67 6.59
N LEU A 196 -1.51 -20.46 7.69
CA LEU A 196 -1.83 -21.52 8.65
C LEU A 196 -2.83 -22.54 8.11
N ASN A 197 -3.66 -22.18 7.13
CA ASN A 197 -4.62 -23.08 6.49
C ASN A 197 -3.97 -24.20 5.65
N THR A 198 -2.66 -24.19 5.48
CA THR A 198 -1.91 -25.30 4.86
C THR A 198 -1.50 -26.38 5.88
N LEU A 199 -1.72 -26.14 7.17
CA LEU A 199 -1.45 -27.09 8.24
C LEU A 199 -2.64 -28.04 8.42
N LYS A 200 -2.33 -29.32 8.64
CA LYS A 200 -3.35 -30.34 8.89
C LYS A 200 -4.23 -30.00 10.09
N GLY A 201 -5.53 -29.95 9.87
CA GLY A 201 -6.54 -29.62 10.89
C GLY A 201 -6.81 -28.12 11.02
N LEU A 202 -6.20 -27.28 10.17
CA LEU A 202 -6.42 -25.82 10.10
C LEU A 202 -6.87 -25.36 8.70
N GLU A 203 -7.35 -26.27 7.85
CA GLU A 203 -7.64 -26.00 6.44
C GLU A 203 -8.67 -24.88 6.24
N ASP A 204 -9.61 -24.72 7.17
CA ASP A 204 -10.63 -23.66 7.17
C ASP A 204 -10.20 -22.39 7.95
N PHE A 205 -8.97 -22.37 8.48
CA PHE A 205 -8.48 -21.26 9.30
C PHE A 205 -7.64 -20.29 8.46
N ASN A 206 -8.29 -19.34 7.81
CA ASN A 206 -7.71 -18.42 6.84
C ASN A 206 -6.80 -17.33 7.46
N LEU A 207 -6.06 -17.67 8.52
CA LEU A 207 -5.10 -16.78 9.15
C LEU A 207 -3.69 -17.01 8.59
N SER A 208 -2.99 -15.96 8.30
CA SER A 208 -1.56 -15.94 8.02
C SER A 208 -0.82 -15.12 9.07
N ILE A 209 0.39 -15.54 9.39
CA ILE A 209 1.32 -14.80 10.25
C ILE A 209 2.48 -14.34 9.38
N GLY A 210 2.93 -13.10 9.55
CA GLY A 210 3.97 -12.60 8.68
C GLY A 210 4.60 -11.30 9.13
N THR A 211 5.24 -10.67 8.17
CA THR A 211 5.92 -9.39 8.29
C THR A 211 5.80 -8.63 6.99
N GLU A 212 5.76 -7.33 7.10
CA GLU A 212 6.00 -6.37 6.04
C GLU A 212 7.19 -5.51 6.45
N ILE A 213 8.03 -5.15 5.52
CA ILE A 213 9.20 -4.32 5.79
C ILE A 213 9.14 -3.10 4.86
N GLU A 214 8.72 -1.96 5.39
CA GLU A 214 8.86 -0.69 4.66
C GLU A 214 10.35 -0.33 4.58
N ILE A 215 10.87 -0.28 3.37
CA ILE A 215 12.22 0.22 3.09
C ILE A 215 12.06 1.46 2.22
N SER A 216 12.49 2.58 2.72
CA SER A 216 12.26 3.85 2.04
C SER A 216 13.50 4.75 2.01
N ASN A 217 13.57 5.58 0.97
CA ASN A 217 14.52 6.67 0.87
C ASN A 217 13.82 7.95 0.41
N ASN A 218 14.02 9.04 1.14
CA ASN A 218 13.34 10.32 0.93
C ASN A 218 11.80 10.27 1.02
N PHE A 219 11.21 9.22 1.59
CA PHE A 219 9.78 9.04 1.77
C PHE A 219 9.34 9.51 3.17
N VAL A 220 9.99 9.01 4.21
CA VAL A 220 9.72 9.47 5.58
C VAL A 220 10.21 10.90 5.73
N TYR A 221 9.30 11.79 6.12
CA TYR A 221 9.61 13.19 6.31
C TYR A 221 10.38 13.40 7.62
N ASN A 222 11.65 13.77 7.51
CA ASN A 222 12.48 14.09 8.67
C ASN A 222 13.15 15.45 8.45
N THR A 223 12.87 16.39 9.36
CA THR A 223 13.41 17.75 9.31
C THR A 223 14.69 17.93 10.11
N GLU A 224 15.01 16.99 11.02
CA GLU A 224 16.01 17.28 12.05
C GLU A 224 17.42 16.74 11.75
N ASN A 225 17.56 15.64 11.01
CA ASN A 225 18.84 14.93 10.91
C ASN A 225 19.32 14.59 9.51
N ASP A 226 18.72 15.14 8.42
CA ASP A 226 19.04 14.79 7.03
C ASP A 226 19.02 13.28 6.70
N LYS A 227 18.51 12.46 7.63
CA LYS A 227 18.37 11.02 7.41
C LYS A 227 17.22 10.77 6.47
N SER A 228 17.52 10.11 5.37
CA SER A 228 16.55 9.86 4.31
C SER A 228 16.19 8.39 4.14
N PHE A 229 17.00 7.48 4.68
CA PHE A 229 16.84 6.04 4.51
C PHE A 229 16.35 5.39 5.81
N PHE A 230 15.25 4.62 5.69
CA PHE A 230 14.62 3.92 6.81
C PHE A 230 14.28 2.48 6.42
N VAL A 231 14.28 1.59 7.41
CA VAL A 231 13.85 0.20 7.31
C VAL A 231 12.94 -0.10 8.49
N ASN A 232 11.65 -0.21 8.23
CA ASN A 232 10.59 -0.32 9.24
C ASN A 232 9.89 -1.68 9.13
N PRO A 233 10.40 -2.72 9.83
CA PRO A 233 9.75 -4.01 9.84
C PRO A 233 8.52 -4.02 10.75
N THR A 234 7.54 -4.84 10.40
CA THR A 234 6.35 -5.10 11.20
C THR A 234 6.28 -6.57 11.63
N LEU A 235 5.52 -6.84 12.70
CA LEU A 235 4.92 -8.16 12.95
C LEU A 235 3.46 -8.08 12.57
N ALA A 236 2.99 -9.04 11.78
CA ALA A 236 1.67 -8.92 11.18
C ALA A 236 0.85 -10.21 11.23
N LEU A 237 -0.48 -10.01 11.28
CA LEU A 237 -1.49 -11.03 11.10
C LEU A 237 -2.35 -10.64 9.90
N LYS A 238 -2.75 -11.61 9.07
CA LYS A 238 -3.64 -11.40 7.93
C LYS A 238 -4.75 -12.46 7.94
N TRP A 239 -5.99 -11.99 7.89
CA TRP A 239 -7.16 -12.83 7.68
C TRP A 239 -7.68 -12.65 6.26
N SER A 240 -7.80 -13.75 5.51
CA SER A 240 -8.36 -13.76 4.15
C SER A 240 -9.81 -14.25 4.16
N PHE A 241 -10.69 -13.64 3.33
CA PHE A 241 -12.12 -13.95 3.24
C PHE A 241 -12.42 -14.91 2.08
#